data_24bc5f8f4327fb2a6af9c87c911e16b5
#
_entry.id   24bc5f8f4327fb2a6af9c87c911e16b5
#
_cell.length_a   1.000
_cell.length_b   1.000
_cell.length_c   1.000
_cell.angle_alpha   90.00
_cell.angle_beta   90.00
_cell.angle_gamma   90.00
#
_symmetry.space_group_name_H-M   'P 1'
#
loop_
_entity.id
_entity.type
_entity.pdbx_description
1 polymer ?
#
loop_
_entity_poly.entity_id
_entity_poly.type
_entity_poly.pdbx_seq_one_letter_code
_entity_poly.pdbx_strand_id
1 'polypeptide(L)'
;MRFLALLAAASCVLSTQAMTTHEMGEEDVTFDSLQVLEGGRKLAGAQVDTTLWAENYTPGQVTAAQDEERSIGLWPTSKGTVPLARPRVVGPTTPFDGGMKTFKRSNVAFQSGAKMTRANAVFVVQAGGTLSNVIIAGGGGVFCETHNCALVNVWFRDSIQSALHVNSGTGITTITGGGARNVARRVVFGQGSGTVVVSGGFYMENSGRLFESCGTCGPVKRGVIVDGVVSVNPTAELIRLNQNYNDRGTISKATITTANSLPVCTRFNGGATPRKIGNGASPPVCSYSKAAVTVKSPVTQS
;
A
#
# COMPACT_ATOMS: atom_id res chain seq x y z
N MET A 1 -4.10 69.47 28.63
CA MET A 1 -3.39 68.55 29.51
C MET A 1 -2.68 67.51 28.67
N ARG A 2 -1.36 67.53 28.69
CA ARG A 2 -0.48 66.62 27.90
C ARG A 2 -0.19 65.41 28.73
N PHE A 3 -0.32 64.20 28.18
CA PHE A 3 0.29 62.99 28.73
C PHE A 3 1.24 62.39 27.69
N LEU A 4 2.49 62.34 28.07
CA LEU A 4 3.59 61.61 27.37
C LEU A 4 3.42 60.14 27.63
N ALA A 5 3.53 59.32 26.55
CA ALA A 5 3.73 57.89 26.66
C ALA A 5 5.19 57.58 26.31
N LEU A 6 5.92 56.98 27.27
CA LEU A 6 7.28 56.48 27.10
C LEU A 6 7.26 55.21 26.23
N LEU A 7 8.05 55.17 25.16
CA LEU A 7 8.45 53.95 24.48
C LEU A 7 9.69 53.39 25.17
N ALA A 8 9.60 52.18 25.66
CA ALA A 8 10.76 51.36 26.08
C ALA A 8 11.19 50.49 24.91
N ALA A 9 12.35 50.76 24.33
CA ALA A 9 12.99 49.91 23.37
C ALA A 9 13.77 48.82 24.05
N ALA A 10 13.40 47.55 23.84
CA ALA A 10 14.19 46.39 24.24
C ALA A 10 15.10 45.97 23.10
N SER A 11 16.39 46.24 23.25
CA SER A 11 17.44 45.79 22.32
C SER A 11 17.72 44.28 22.59
N CYS A 12 17.37 43.47 21.60
CA CYS A 12 17.76 42.05 21.59
C CYS A 12 19.14 41.94 20.93
N VAL A 13 20.16 41.63 21.73
CA VAL A 13 21.51 41.35 21.25
C VAL A 13 21.54 39.92 20.71
N LEU A 14 21.69 39.78 19.40
CA LEU A 14 22.00 38.47 18.79
C LEU A 14 23.48 38.16 18.99
N SER A 15 23.77 37.16 19.80
CA SER A 15 25.08 36.53 19.85
C SER A 15 25.18 35.50 18.73
N THR A 16 26.00 35.80 17.72
CA THR A 16 26.46 34.83 16.72
C THR A 16 27.49 33.94 17.35
N GLN A 17 27.11 32.70 17.69
CA GLN A 17 28.11 31.64 17.93
C GLN A 17 28.36 30.92 16.61
N ALA A 18 29.61 30.97 16.15
CA ALA A 18 30.11 30.18 15.04
C ALA A 18 30.07 28.68 15.45
N MET A 19 29.25 27.90 14.78
CA MET A 19 29.29 26.43 14.86
C MET A 19 30.45 25.96 13.96
N THR A 20 31.47 25.39 14.58
CA THR A 20 32.50 24.60 13.92
C THR A 20 31.85 23.36 13.30
N THR A 21 32.12 23.15 12.04
CA THR A 21 31.76 21.92 11.31
C THR A 21 32.57 20.78 11.91
N HIS A 22 31.90 19.93 12.68
CA HIS A 22 32.39 18.60 13.00
C HIS A 22 32.00 17.70 11.82
N GLU A 23 32.97 17.09 11.18
CA GLU A 23 32.81 15.97 10.29
C GLU A 23 32.10 14.85 11.07
N MET A 24 30.85 14.61 10.76
CA MET A 24 30.15 13.39 11.22
C MET A 24 30.52 12.29 10.25
N GLY A 25 31.30 11.32 10.77
CA GLY A 25 31.59 10.08 10.06
C GLY A 25 30.27 9.38 9.63
N GLU A 26 30.33 8.79 8.46
CA GLU A 26 29.33 7.84 7.97
C GLU A 26 29.25 6.68 8.98
N GLU A 27 28.34 6.75 9.93
CA GLU A 27 27.90 5.56 10.64
C GLU A 27 26.93 4.83 9.72
N ASP A 28 27.40 3.72 9.23
CA ASP A 28 26.67 2.70 8.49
C ASP A 28 25.53 2.18 9.39
N VAL A 29 24.33 2.76 9.24
CA VAL A 29 23.14 2.28 9.95
C VAL A 29 22.73 0.98 9.29
N THR A 30 23.32 -0.10 9.75
CA THR A 30 22.89 -1.45 9.38
C THR A 30 21.47 -1.66 9.84
N PHE A 31 20.62 -2.12 8.91
CA PHE A 31 19.19 -2.35 9.06
C PHE A 31 18.87 -3.59 9.93
N ASP A 32 19.63 -3.80 11.00
CA ASP A 32 19.54 -4.99 11.86
C ASP A 32 18.46 -4.90 12.96
N SER A 33 17.64 -3.85 12.94
CA SER A 33 16.65 -3.59 14.00
C SER A 33 15.18 -3.59 13.56
N LEU A 34 14.84 -4.08 12.36
CA LEU A 34 13.46 -4.43 12.01
C LEU A 34 13.14 -5.84 12.51
N GLN A 35 13.19 -6.02 13.81
CA GLN A 35 12.53 -7.17 14.44
C GLN A 35 11.02 -6.96 14.29
N VAL A 36 10.41 -7.73 13.39
CA VAL A 36 8.95 -7.95 13.43
C VAL A 36 8.69 -8.77 14.69
N LEU A 37 8.39 -8.06 15.79
CA LEU A 37 7.97 -8.71 17.02
C LEU A 37 6.63 -9.36 16.79
N GLU A 38 6.59 -10.69 16.86
CA GLU A 38 5.37 -11.42 17.14
C GLU A 38 4.75 -10.87 18.42
N GLY A 39 3.54 -10.31 18.31
CA GLY A 39 2.80 -9.75 19.44
C GLY A 39 2.82 -8.23 19.51
N GLY A 40 2.03 -7.60 18.67
CA GLY A 40 1.30 -6.33 18.90
C GLY A 40 1.97 -5.19 19.68
N ARG A 41 3.29 -5.00 19.66
CA ARG A 41 3.96 -3.87 20.29
C ARG A 41 4.36 -2.80 19.27
N LYS A 42 3.98 -1.58 19.58
CA LYS A 42 4.26 -0.34 18.85
C LYS A 42 5.74 -0.19 18.56
N LEU A 43 6.08 0.03 17.30
CA LEU A 43 7.30 0.76 16.94
C LEU A 43 6.98 2.26 17.07
N ALA A 44 7.47 2.87 18.13
CA ALA A 44 7.38 4.31 18.32
C ALA A 44 8.50 4.99 17.51
N GLY A 45 8.11 5.85 16.56
CA GLY A 45 8.90 7.02 16.23
C GLY A 45 10.08 6.90 15.30
N ALA A 46 10.29 5.82 14.54
CA ALA A 46 11.27 5.84 13.46
C ALA A 46 10.69 6.61 12.26
N GLN A 47 11.16 7.83 12.03
CA GLN A 47 10.99 8.49 10.73
C GLN A 47 11.82 7.72 9.72
N VAL A 48 11.14 6.94 8.88
CA VAL A 48 11.81 6.29 7.76
C VAL A 48 12.11 7.35 6.73
N ASP A 49 13.38 7.57 6.44
CA ASP A 49 13.81 8.44 5.35
C ASP A 49 13.28 7.88 4.02
N THR A 50 12.30 8.56 3.44
CA THR A 50 11.65 8.15 2.18
C THR A 50 12.56 8.30 0.96
N THR A 51 13.78 8.79 1.12
CA THR A 51 14.80 8.81 0.06
C THR A 51 15.47 7.46 -0.12
N LEU A 52 15.45 6.60 0.91
CA LEU A 52 15.96 5.23 0.86
C LEU A 52 14.90 4.31 0.21
N TRP A 53 14.77 4.42 -1.09
CA TRP A 53 13.94 3.54 -1.89
C TRP A 53 14.53 2.14 -1.86
N ALA A 54 13.72 1.16 -1.66
CA ALA A 54 13.89 -0.28 -1.90
C ALA A 54 15.31 -0.85 -2.18
N GLU A 55 16.33 -0.01 -2.23
CA GLU A 55 17.73 -0.42 -2.45
C GLU A 55 18.24 -1.23 -1.26
N ASN A 56 17.69 -0.98 -0.06
CA ASN A 56 18.06 -1.68 1.17
C ASN A 56 16.99 -2.65 1.69
N TYR A 57 15.89 -2.88 0.93
CA TYR A 57 14.94 -3.92 1.29
C TYR A 57 15.54 -5.29 0.99
N THR A 58 15.85 -6.07 2.01
CA THR A 58 16.27 -7.47 1.87
C THR A 58 15.03 -8.36 1.91
N PRO A 59 14.58 -8.94 0.78
CA PRO A 59 13.50 -9.91 0.76
C PRO A 59 13.92 -11.14 1.57
N GLY A 60 13.08 -11.63 2.45
CA GLY A 60 13.30 -12.94 3.07
C GLY A 60 13.28 -13.00 4.59
N GLN A 61 13.07 -11.90 5.31
CA GLN A 61 12.94 -11.94 6.78
C GLN A 61 11.52 -12.28 7.26
N VAL A 62 10.57 -12.45 6.34
CA VAL A 62 9.30 -13.09 6.66
C VAL A 62 9.45 -14.56 6.26
N THR A 63 9.26 -15.48 7.18
CA THR A 63 9.37 -16.95 6.95
C THR A 63 8.29 -17.40 5.97
N ALA A 64 8.55 -17.19 4.69
CA ALA A 64 7.59 -17.31 3.59
C ALA A 64 7.22 -18.76 3.24
N ALA A 65 7.92 -19.76 3.75
CA ALA A 65 7.68 -21.16 3.37
C ALA A 65 6.39 -21.76 3.96
N GLN A 66 5.90 -21.22 5.07
CA GLN A 66 4.65 -21.72 5.70
C GLN A 66 3.40 -21.00 5.22
N ASP A 67 3.54 -19.82 4.59
CA ASP A 67 2.40 -19.00 4.16
C ASP A 67 1.94 -19.33 2.73
N GLU A 68 2.81 -19.88 1.90
CA GLU A 68 2.49 -20.20 0.50
C GLU A 68 1.51 -21.36 0.36
N GLU A 69 1.64 -22.37 1.19
CA GLU A 69 0.72 -23.52 1.20
C GLU A 69 -0.64 -23.17 1.83
N ARG A 70 -0.68 -22.14 2.67
CA ARG A 70 -1.86 -21.68 3.39
C ARG A 70 -2.79 -20.76 2.58
N SER A 71 -2.26 -20.05 1.59
CA SER A 71 -3.04 -19.08 0.80
C SER A 71 -3.64 -19.65 -0.48
N ILE A 72 -3.15 -20.80 -0.96
CA ILE A 72 -3.63 -21.41 -2.20
C ILE A 72 -4.99 -22.07 -1.96
N GLY A 73 -6.05 -21.35 -2.35
CA GLY A 73 -7.39 -21.91 -2.48
C GLY A 73 -8.35 -21.75 -1.31
N LEU A 74 -7.96 -21.11 -0.22
CA LEU A 74 -8.83 -20.97 0.94
C LEU A 74 -9.23 -19.52 1.18
N TRP A 75 -10.28 -19.09 0.46
CA TRP A 75 -10.98 -17.87 0.85
C TRP A 75 -11.54 -18.03 2.28
N PRO A 76 -11.29 -17.10 3.20
CA PRO A 76 -11.66 -17.28 4.60
C PRO A 76 -13.18 -17.32 4.78
N THR A 77 -13.62 -18.19 5.69
CA THR A 77 -15.02 -18.24 6.10
C THR A 77 -15.34 -17.05 7.00
N SER A 78 -16.40 -16.33 6.65
CA SER A 78 -16.88 -15.20 7.46
C SER A 78 -17.51 -15.68 8.77
N LYS A 79 -17.13 -15.03 9.87
CA LYS A 79 -17.74 -15.26 11.20
C LYS A 79 -18.95 -14.35 11.48
N GLY A 80 -19.63 -13.90 10.43
CA GLY A 80 -20.82 -13.06 10.51
C GLY A 80 -20.69 -11.78 9.69
N THR A 81 -21.78 -11.02 9.56
CA THR A 81 -21.85 -9.79 8.75
C THR A 81 -22.20 -8.60 9.62
N VAL A 82 -21.46 -7.51 9.45
CA VAL A 82 -21.64 -6.24 10.16
C VAL A 82 -21.92 -5.14 9.13
N PRO A 83 -23.15 -4.66 9.03
CA PRO A 83 -23.49 -3.50 8.21
C PRO A 83 -23.05 -2.20 8.90
N LEU A 84 -22.44 -1.30 8.14
CA LEU A 84 -21.98 0.00 8.64
C LEU A 84 -22.72 1.15 7.92
N ALA A 85 -23.45 1.97 8.68
CA ALA A 85 -24.13 3.15 8.14
C ALA A 85 -23.13 4.27 7.74
N ARG A 86 -21.93 4.28 8.31
CA ARG A 86 -20.84 5.20 8.00
C ARG A 86 -19.50 4.45 8.04
N PRO A 87 -18.44 4.99 7.44
CA PRO A 87 -17.11 4.40 7.55
C PRO A 87 -16.68 4.25 9.00
N ARG A 88 -16.04 3.12 9.31
CA ARG A 88 -15.38 2.95 10.60
C ARG A 88 -13.98 3.55 10.50
N VAL A 89 -13.67 4.49 11.39
CA VAL A 89 -12.33 5.11 11.46
C VAL A 89 -11.45 4.27 12.37
N VAL A 90 -10.23 4.00 11.91
CA VAL A 90 -9.18 3.25 12.60
C VAL A 90 -7.98 4.17 12.77
N GLY A 91 -7.71 4.59 13.98
CA GLY A 91 -6.60 5.49 14.31
C GLY A 91 -5.38 4.77 14.86
N PRO A 92 -4.28 5.51 15.08
CA PRO A 92 -3.03 4.95 15.58
C PRO A 92 -3.14 4.40 17.02
N THR A 93 -4.01 4.96 17.83
CA THR A 93 -4.25 4.52 19.22
C THR A 93 -5.43 3.56 19.34
N THR A 94 -6.16 3.33 18.25
CA THR A 94 -7.37 2.51 18.22
C THR A 94 -7.28 1.48 17.10
N PRO A 95 -6.35 0.52 17.16
CA PRO A 95 -6.28 -0.56 16.19
C PRO A 95 -7.59 -1.34 16.19
N PHE A 96 -7.96 -1.89 15.05
CA PHE A 96 -9.21 -2.61 14.91
C PHE A 96 -8.97 -4.02 14.39
N ASP A 97 -9.39 -5.00 15.19
CA ASP A 97 -9.49 -6.39 14.80
C ASP A 97 -10.97 -6.74 14.55
N GLY A 98 -11.28 -7.20 13.35
CA GLY A 98 -12.64 -7.54 12.94
C GLY A 98 -13.05 -8.96 13.23
N GLY A 99 -12.16 -9.81 13.77
CA GLY A 99 -12.44 -11.20 14.12
C GLY A 99 -12.93 -12.05 12.95
N MET A 100 -12.45 -11.77 11.74
CA MET A 100 -12.86 -12.41 10.48
C MET A 100 -14.35 -12.28 10.16
N LYS A 101 -15.01 -11.19 10.61
CA LYS A 101 -16.36 -10.84 10.17
C LYS A 101 -16.33 -10.11 8.84
N THR A 102 -17.45 -10.19 8.11
CA THR A 102 -17.65 -9.42 6.87
C THR A 102 -18.25 -8.06 7.17
N PHE A 103 -17.59 -7.01 6.71
CA PHE A 103 -18.04 -5.62 6.86
C PHE A 103 -18.48 -5.07 5.49
N LYS A 104 -19.59 -4.37 5.46
CA LYS A 104 -20.12 -3.70 4.26
C LYS A 104 -20.85 -2.42 4.63
N ARG A 105 -20.96 -1.50 3.68
CA ARG A 105 -21.80 -0.31 3.86
C ARG A 105 -23.27 -0.72 3.72
N SER A 106 -24.13 -0.20 4.60
CA SER A 106 -25.57 -0.48 4.57
C SER A 106 -26.37 0.51 3.70
N ASN A 107 -25.80 1.69 3.45
CA ASN A 107 -26.48 2.82 2.79
C ASN A 107 -25.71 3.36 1.57
N VAL A 108 -24.77 2.60 1.02
CA VAL A 108 -24.04 2.95 -0.19
C VAL A 108 -24.25 1.88 -1.24
N ALA A 109 -24.86 2.26 -2.34
CA ALA A 109 -24.95 1.44 -3.54
C ALA A 109 -23.73 1.77 -4.42
N PHE A 110 -22.82 0.83 -4.55
CA PHE A 110 -21.67 0.99 -5.43
C PHE A 110 -22.07 0.66 -6.86
N GLN A 111 -21.93 1.63 -7.76
CA GLN A 111 -22.14 1.45 -9.19
C GLN A 111 -20.80 1.27 -9.91
N SER A 112 -20.82 0.60 -11.06
CA SER A 112 -19.62 0.47 -11.90
C SER A 112 -19.03 1.84 -12.20
N GLY A 113 -17.71 1.96 -12.04
CA GLY A 113 -16.99 3.23 -12.22
C GLY A 113 -16.97 4.16 -11.00
N ALA A 114 -17.73 3.89 -9.94
CA ALA A 114 -17.75 4.71 -8.74
C ALA A 114 -16.34 4.77 -8.08
N LYS A 115 -15.83 5.98 -7.88
CA LYS A 115 -14.55 6.19 -7.20
C LYS A 115 -14.69 5.95 -5.71
N MET A 116 -13.69 5.28 -5.12
CA MET A 116 -13.58 5.21 -3.67
C MET A 116 -13.22 6.58 -3.12
N THR A 117 -13.94 6.97 -2.08
CA THR A 117 -13.72 8.21 -1.32
C THR A 117 -13.73 7.89 0.16
N ARG A 118 -13.27 8.83 0.99
CA ARG A 118 -13.38 8.72 2.43
C ARG A 118 -14.82 8.47 2.90
N ALA A 119 -15.80 9.10 2.27
CA ALA A 119 -17.20 9.02 2.69
C ALA A 119 -17.88 7.68 2.36
N ASN A 120 -17.48 7.02 1.26
CA ASN A 120 -18.09 5.76 0.84
C ASN A 120 -17.27 4.51 1.21
N ALA A 121 -16.06 4.66 1.73
CA ALA A 121 -15.25 3.54 2.21
C ALA A 121 -15.97 2.75 3.33
N VAL A 122 -15.60 1.49 3.50
CA VAL A 122 -16.03 0.67 4.65
C VAL A 122 -15.20 1.03 5.88
N PHE A 123 -13.88 1.11 5.70
CA PHE A 123 -12.94 1.55 6.71
C PHE A 123 -12.15 2.76 6.22
N VAL A 124 -11.90 3.70 7.13
CA VAL A 124 -10.94 4.79 6.95
C VAL A 124 -9.82 4.55 7.93
N VAL A 125 -8.60 4.34 7.41
CA VAL A 125 -7.43 4.12 8.24
C VAL A 125 -6.58 5.38 8.23
N GLN A 126 -6.31 5.90 9.42
CA GLN A 126 -5.44 7.04 9.63
C GLN A 126 -3.98 6.61 9.70
N ALA A 127 -3.04 7.54 9.54
CA ALA A 127 -1.62 7.24 9.67
C ALA A 127 -1.31 6.57 11.02
N GLY A 128 -0.58 5.45 10.98
CA GLY A 128 -0.28 4.62 12.14
C GLY A 128 -1.42 3.70 12.58
N GLY A 129 -2.59 3.77 11.94
CA GLY A 129 -3.71 2.87 12.22
C GLY A 129 -3.47 1.47 11.68
N THR A 130 -3.92 0.46 12.44
CA THR A 130 -3.85 -0.95 12.06
C THR A 130 -5.24 -1.55 11.96
N LEU A 131 -5.55 -2.11 10.78
CA LEU A 131 -6.78 -2.86 10.49
C LEU A 131 -6.42 -4.33 10.31
N SER A 132 -7.05 -5.22 11.07
CA SER A 132 -6.73 -6.64 11.00
C SER A 132 -7.97 -7.54 10.98
N ASN A 133 -7.81 -8.74 10.42
CA ASN A 133 -8.77 -9.84 10.46
C ASN A 133 -10.19 -9.43 10.03
N VAL A 134 -10.31 -8.80 8.86
CA VAL A 134 -11.60 -8.36 8.30
C VAL A 134 -11.82 -8.90 6.90
N ILE A 135 -13.07 -9.19 6.56
CA ILE A 135 -13.53 -9.39 5.19
C ILE A 135 -14.36 -8.16 4.81
N ILE A 136 -14.07 -7.57 3.67
CA ILE A 136 -14.78 -6.39 3.15
C ILE A 136 -15.53 -6.77 1.90
N ALA A 137 -16.81 -6.44 1.83
CA ALA A 137 -17.70 -6.81 0.74
C ALA A 137 -18.62 -5.65 0.30
N GLY A 138 -19.41 -5.89 -0.74
CA GLY A 138 -20.46 -4.97 -1.18
C GLY A 138 -19.95 -3.78 -1.96
N GLY A 139 -18.88 -3.94 -2.72
CA GLY A 139 -18.34 -2.92 -3.63
C GLY A 139 -17.39 -1.90 -3.00
N GLY A 140 -17.34 -1.84 -1.67
CA GLY A 140 -16.49 -0.91 -0.90
C GLY A 140 -15.08 -1.41 -0.67
N GLY A 141 -14.34 -0.68 0.16
CA GLY A 141 -12.95 -1.00 0.49
C GLY A 141 -12.42 -0.17 1.64
N VAL A 142 -11.11 -0.03 1.69
CA VAL A 142 -10.36 0.75 2.68
C VAL A 142 -9.85 2.05 2.05
N PHE A 143 -10.00 3.14 2.77
CA PHE A 143 -9.42 4.43 2.45
C PHE A 143 -8.34 4.78 3.48
N CYS A 144 -7.07 4.70 3.09
CA CYS A 144 -5.97 5.25 3.87
C CYS A 144 -5.93 6.76 3.65
N GLU A 145 -6.14 7.55 4.69
CA GLU A 145 -6.16 9.03 4.60
C GLU A 145 -4.81 9.56 4.11
N THR A 146 -3.74 8.92 4.60
CA THR A 146 -2.37 9.13 4.13
C THR A 146 -1.64 7.78 4.08
N HIS A 147 -0.34 7.77 3.75
CA HIS A 147 0.50 6.58 3.99
C HIS A 147 0.60 6.23 5.49
N ASN A 148 1.38 5.21 5.83
CA ASN A 148 1.54 4.64 7.18
C ASN A 148 0.28 3.92 7.71
N CYS A 149 -0.52 3.33 6.83
CA CYS A 149 -1.57 2.38 7.19
C CYS A 149 -0.99 0.96 7.28
N ALA A 150 -1.45 0.17 8.24
CA ALA A 150 -1.15 -1.25 8.32
C ALA A 150 -2.43 -2.09 8.14
N LEU A 151 -2.42 -2.99 7.17
CA LEU A 151 -3.48 -3.95 6.91
C LEU A 151 -2.93 -5.36 7.11
N VAL A 152 -3.50 -6.12 8.04
CA VAL A 152 -3.04 -7.47 8.38
C VAL A 152 -4.19 -8.45 8.21
N ASN A 153 -4.05 -9.43 7.34
CA ASN A 153 -5.09 -10.42 7.06
C ASN A 153 -6.44 -9.78 6.69
N VAL A 154 -6.39 -8.81 5.75
CA VAL A 154 -7.57 -8.10 5.23
C VAL A 154 -7.96 -8.69 3.88
N TRP A 155 -9.24 -9.06 3.75
CA TRP A 155 -9.79 -9.73 2.57
C TRP A 155 -10.83 -8.86 1.88
N PHE A 156 -10.65 -8.62 0.59
CA PHE A 156 -11.52 -7.77 -0.21
C PHE A 156 -12.33 -8.61 -1.19
N ARG A 157 -13.64 -8.43 -1.21
CA ARG A 157 -14.52 -9.12 -2.13
C ARG A 157 -15.44 -8.16 -2.88
N ASP A 158 -15.48 -8.34 -4.20
CA ASP A 158 -16.40 -7.64 -5.09
C ASP A 158 -16.25 -6.10 -5.08
N SER A 159 -15.01 -5.60 -4.96
CA SER A 159 -14.75 -4.16 -5.00
C SER A 159 -14.83 -3.64 -6.45
N ILE A 160 -15.62 -2.59 -6.66
CA ILE A 160 -15.99 -2.13 -8.01
C ILE A 160 -14.85 -1.43 -8.74
N GLN A 161 -13.99 -0.71 -8.01
CA GLN A 161 -12.84 0.00 -8.57
C GLN A 161 -11.53 -0.35 -7.88
N SER A 162 -11.42 0.01 -6.62
CA SER A 162 -10.22 -0.19 -5.80
C SER A 162 -10.62 -0.82 -4.49
N ALA A 163 -9.87 -1.80 -4.02
CA ALA A 163 -10.07 -2.40 -2.71
C ALA A 163 -9.42 -1.53 -1.61
N LEU A 164 -8.25 -0.99 -1.89
CA LEU A 164 -7.52 -0.05 -1.04
C LEU A 164 -7.18 1.21 -1.83
N HIS A 165 -7.50 2.37 -1.28
CA HIS A 165 -7.08 3.67 -1.78
C HIS A 165 -6.11 4.30 -0.79
N VAL A 166 -4.87 4.51 -1.19
CA VAL A 166 -3.87 5.26 -0.42
C VAL A 166 -3.86 6.69 -0.96
N ASN A 167 -4.47 7.61 -0.21
CA ASN A 167 -4.87 8.91 -0.73
C ASN A 167 -3.69 9.88 -0.92
N SER A 168 -2.95 10.20 0.13
CA SER A 168 -1.92 11.23 0.08
C SER A 168 -0.76 10.93 1.02
N GLY A 169 0.13 11.90 1.19
CA GLY A 169 1.26 11.84 2.11
C GLY A 169 2.42 10.97 1.62
N THR A 170 3.40 10.85 2.47
CA THR A 170 4.62 10.07 2.31
C THR A 170 4.66 8.94 3.33
N GLY A 171 5.60 8.02 3.19
CA GLY A 171 5.79 6.91 4.14
C GLY A 171 5.46 5.55 3.54
N ILE A 172 5.29 4.57 4.41
CA ILE A 172 5.10 3.16 4.01
C ILE A 172 3.74 2.67 4.48
N THR A 173 2.95 2.15 3.55
CA THR A 173 1.71 1.42 3.84
C THR A 173 1.97 -0.06 3.65
N THR A 174 1.65 -0.87 4.65
CA THR A 174 1.90 -2.31 4.64
C THR A 174 0.61 -3.11 4.48
N ILE A 175 0.67 -4.16 3.68
CA ILE A 175 -0.38 -5.16 3.50
C ILE A 175 0.28 -6.51 3.73
N THR A 176 -0.07 -7.17 4.84
CA THR A 176 0.53 -8.46 5.22
C THR A 176 -0.54 -9.54 5.24
N GLY A 177 -0.39 -10.54 4.39
CA GLY A 177 -1.40 -11.58 4.19
C GLY A 177 -2.73 -11.04 3.68
N GLY A 178 -3.79 -11.82 3.81
CA GLY A 178 -5.10 -11.46 3.28
C GLY A 178 -5.23 -11.71 1.78
N GLY A 179 -6.18 -11.04 1.14
CA GLY A 179 -6.38 -11.24 -0.29
C GLY A 179 -7.48 -10.41 -0.93
N ALA A 180 -7.68 -10.63 -2.23
CA ALA A 180 -8.66 -9.93 -3.03
C ALA A 180 -9.33 -10.87 -4.05
N ARG A 181 -10.66 -10.84 -4.14
CA ARG A 181 -11.43 -11.60 -5.12
C ARG A 181 -12.42 -10.70 -5.84
N ASN A 182 -12.53 -10.84 -7.15
CA ASN A 182 -13.45 -10.09 -8.00
C ASN A 182 -13.31 -8.57 -7.84
N VAL A 183 -12.09 -8.07 -7.74
CA VAL A 183 -11.81 -6.63 -7.73
C VAL A 183 -11.71 -6.15 -9.17
N ALA A 184 -12.67 -5.32 -9.59
CA ALA A 184 -12.85 -5.05 -11.02
C ALA A 184 -11.67 -4.35 -11.70
N ARG A 185 -10.98 -3.42 -11.03
CA ARG A 185 -9.90 -2.66 -11.67
C ARG A 185 -8.52 -2.85 -11.03
N ARG A 186 -8.44 -2.61 -9.71
CA ARG A 186 -7.17 -2.70 -8.97
C ARG A 186 -7.38 -2.95 -7.49
N VAL A 187 -6.49 -3.71 -6.89
CA VAL A 187 -6.53 -3.92 -5.45
C VAL A 187 -6.07 -2.66 -4.74
N VAL A 188 -4.91 -2.14 -5.09
CA VAL A 188 -4.34 -0.93 -4.47
C VAL A 188 -4.24 0.21 -5.47
N PHE A 189 -4.77 1.36 -5.10
CA PHE A 189 -4.58 2.62 -5.81
C PHE A 189 -3.66 3.55 -5.02
N GLY A 190 -2.46 3.78 -5.52
CA GLY A 190 -1.48 4.70 -4.95
C GLY A 190 -1.65 6.11 -5.51
N GLN A 191 -2.12 7.05 -4.70
CA GLN A 191 -2.25 8.45 -5.07
C GLN A 191 -1.15 9.30 -4.44
N GLY A 192 -0.82 9.07 -3.17
CA GLY A 192 0.22 9.79 -2.43
C GLY A 192 1.64 9.41 -2.83
N SER A 193 2.60 10.24 -2.43
CA SER A 193 4.03 10.00 -2.59
C SER A 193 4.53 9.11 -1.46
N GLY A 194 4.68 7.84 -1.71
CA GLY A 194 5.15 6.87 -0.72
C GLY A 194 5.23 5.47 -1.31
N THR A 195 5.45 4.50 -0.46
CA THR A 195 5.61 3.10 -0.87
C THR A 195 4.52 2.22 -0.25
N VAL A 196 3.99 1.31 -1.03
CA VAL A 196 3.12 0.23 -0.56
C VAL A 196 3.92 -1.07 -0.57
N VAL A 197 3.96 -1.76 0.56
CA VAL A 197 4.57 -3.08 0.70
C VAL A 197 3.47 -4.12 0.80
N VAL A 198 3.48 -5.11 -0.10
CA VAL A 198 2.55 -6.24 -0.10
C VAL A 198 3.35 -7.51 0.14
N SER A 199 3.07 -8.18 1.24
CA SER A 199 3.84 -9.34 1.70
C SER A 199 2.94 -10.42 2.36
N GLY A 200 3.55 -11.52 2.83
CA GLY A 200 2.85 -12.51 3.63
C GLY A 200 1.84 -13.37 2.85
N GLY A 201 2.12 -13.68 1.59
CA GLY A 201 1.28 -14.57 0.80
C GLY A 201 -0.05 -13.95 0.37
N PHE A 202 -0.10 -12.66 0.04
CA PHE A 202 -1.34 -12.02 -0.41
C PHE A 202 -1.95 -12.74 -1.61
N TYR A 203 -3.21 -13.16 -1.49
CA TYR A 203 -3.92 -13.93 -2.50
C TYR A 203 -4.84 -13.07 -3.36
N MET A 204 -4.75 -13.21 -4.68
CA MET A 204 -5.65 -12.55 -5.62
C MET A 204 -6.36 -13.56 -6.52
N GLU A 205 -7.64 -13.37 -6.76
CA GLU A 205 -8.42 -14.21 -7.68
C GLU A 205 -9.41 -13.36 -8.49
N ASN A 206 -9.49 -13.63 -9.80
CA ASN A 206 -10.41 -12.95 -10.73
C ASN A 206 -10.37 -11.41 -10.57
N SER A 207 -9.21 -10.86 -10.33
CA SER A 207 -9.05 -9.44 -9.98
C SER A 207 -8.19 -8.71 -11.00
N GLY A 208 -8.36 -7.39 -11.06
CA GLY A 208 -7.51 -6.51 -11.84
C GLY A 208 -6.09 -6.48 -11.29
N ARG A 209 -5.41 -5.36 -11.48
CA ARG A 209 -4.01 -5.24 -11.04
C ARG A 209 -3.87 -5.16 -9.51
N LEU A 210 -2.76 -5.69 -9.00
CA LEU A 210 -2.42 -5.55 -7.58
C LEU A 210 -2.21 -4.07 -7.22
N PHE A 211 -1.39 -3.36 -8.00
CA PHE A 211 -1.07 -1.96 -7.74
C PHE A 211 -1.20 -1.10 -9.01
N GLU A 212 -1.84 0.05 -8.85
CA GLU A 212 -1.87 1.10 -9.88
C GLU A 212 -1.40 2.42 -9.27
N SER A 213 -0.29 2.95 -9.76
CA SER A 213 0.13 4.31 -9.49
C SER A 213 -0.76 5.29 -10.23
N CYS A 214 -1.20 6.35 -9.55
CA CYS A 214 -2.05 7.35 -10.17
C CYS A 214 -1.33 8.11 -11.28
N GLY A 215 -1.77 7.93 -12.51
CA GLY A 215 -1.20 8.60 -13.67
C GLY A 215 -1.63 10.07 -13.83
N THR A 216 -2.74 10.47 -13.20
CA THR A 216 -3.33 11.80 -13.33
C THR A 216 -3.19 12.68 -12.07
N CYS A 217 -2.52 12.17 -11.02
CA CYS A 217 -2.42 12.86 -9.72
C CYS A 217 -1.18 13.75 -9.59
N GLY A 218 -0.52 14.06 -10.67
CA GLY A 218 0.68 14.89 -10.68
C GLY A 218 1.99 14.07 -10.53
N PRO A 219 3.13 14.76 -10.75
CA PRO A 219 4.45 14.17 -10.88
C PRO A 219 5.08 13.89 -9.50
N VAL A 220 4.43 13.07 -8.70
CA VAL A 220 4.99 12.58 -7.43
C VAL A 220 5.42 11.14 -7.57
N LYS A 221 6.56 10.81 -7.00
CA LYS A 221 7.15 9.47 -7.03
C LYS A 221 6.37 8.52 -6.12
N ARG A 222 6.01 7.34 -6.62
CA ARG A 222 5.28 6.29 -5.92
C ARG A 222 6.02 4.98 -6.01
N GLY A 223 5.91 4.17 -4.96
CA GLY A 223 6.58 2.87 -4.91
C GLY A 223 5.64 1.73 -4.57
N VAL A 224 6.00 0.53 -5.06
CA VAL A 224 5.41 -0.72 -4.62
C VAL A 224 6.49 -1.79 -4.48
N ILE A 225 6.43 -2.51 -3.36
CA ILE A 225 7.25 -3.71 -3.13
C ILE A 225 6.26 -4.89 -3.02
N VAL A 226 6.50 -5.93 -3.83
CA VAL A 226 5.69 -7.14 -3.88
C VAL A 226 6.55 -8.30 -3.46
N ASP A 227 6.21 -8.90 -2.32
CA ASP A 227 6.92 -10.04 -1.74
C ASP A 227 5.94 -11.14 -1.33
N GLY A 228 5.87 -12.21 -2.13
CA GLY A 228 4.98 -13.33 -1.86
C GLY A 228 3.51 -13.06 -2.23
N VAL A 229 3.21 -12.81 -3.51
CA VAL A 229 1.85 -12.68 -4.03
C VAL A 229 1.48 -13.87 -4.89
N VAL A 230 0.27 -14.39 -4.68
CA VAL A 230 -0.35 -15.41 -5.55
C VAL A 230 -1.53 -14.78 -6.29
N SER A 231 -1.48 -14.77 -7.61
CA SER A 231 -2.52 -14.21 -8.47
C SER A 231 -3.11 -15.29 -9.39
N VAL A 232 -4.37 -15.58 -9.22
CA VAL A 232 -5.11 -16.58 -10.00
C VAL A 232 -6.11 -15.90 -10.92
N ASN A 233 -6.05 -16.21 -12.19
CA ASN A 233 -6.94 -15.66 -13.20
C ASN A 233 -7.03 -14.12 -13.18
N PRO A 234 -5.89 -13.40 -13.21
CA PRO A 234 -5.89 -11.95 -13.24
C PRO A 234 -6.53 -11.42 -14.53
N THR A 235 -7.19 -10.25 -14.45
CA THR A 235 -7.81 -9.59 -15.60
C THR A 235 -6.96 -8.44 -16.15
N ALA A 236 -5.82 -8.13 -15.51
CA ALA A 236 -4.88 -7.09 -15.92
C ALA A 236 -3.45 -7.44 -15.47
N GLU A 237 -2.49 -6.57 -15.83
CA GLU A 237 -1.11 -6.64 -15.34
C GLU A 237 -1.02 -6.60 -13.80
N LEU A 238 0.04 -7.19 -13.23
CA LEU A 238 0.19 -7.20 -11.77
C LEU A 238 0.41 -5.78 -11.23
N ILE A 239 1.33 -5.01 -11.80
CA ILE A 239 1.58 -3.62 -11.37
C ILE A 239 1.64 -2.64 -12.54
N ARG A 240 1.17 -1.40 -12.30
CA ARG A 240 1.22 -0.28 -13.26
C ARG A 240 1.89 0.93 -12.63
N LEU A 241 2.90 1.49 -13.32
CA LEU A 241 3.77 2.54 -12.83
C LEU A 241 3.95 3.66 -13.86
N ASN A 242 4.22 4.88 -13.39
CA ASN A 242 4.48 6.03 -14.24
C ASN A 242 5.98 6.35 -14.26
N GLN A 243 6.65 6.05 -15.37
CA GLN A 243 8.09 6.20 -15.49
C GLN A 243 8.54 7.66 -15.39
N ASN A 244 7.81 8.59 -15.99
CA ASN A 244 8.11 10.03 -15.94
C ASN A 244 7.88 10.66 -14.57
N TYR A 245 7.23 9.95 -13.64
CA TYR A 245 7.08 10.36 -12.24
C TYR A 245 8.13 9.69 -11.33
N ASN A 246 9.09 8.96 -11.93
CA ASN A 246 10.13 8.21 -11.23
C ASN A 246 9.55 7.13 -10.29
N ASP A 247 8.38 6.58 -10.62
CA ASP A 247 7.81 5.46 -9.88
C ASP A 247 8.74 4.26 -9.88
N ARG A 248 8.68 3.46 -8.81
CA ARG A 248 9.46 2.23 -8.70
C ARG A 248 8.61 1.06 -8.22
N GLY A 249 8.78 -0.09 -8.82
CA GLY A 249 8.18 -1.35 -8.40
C GLY A 249 9.23 -2.44 -8.32
N THR A 250 9.31 -3.09 -7.17
CA THR A 250 10.17 -4.26 -6.96
C THR A 250 9.29 -5.48 -6.72
N ILE A 251 9.57 -6.58 -7.41
CA ILE A 251 8.89 -7.86 -7.21
C ILE A 251 9.95 -8.90 -6.88
N SER A 252 9.95 -9.40 -5.66
CA SER A 252 10.87 -10.42 -5.19
C SER A 252 10.28 -11.83 -5.31
N LYS A 253 8.96 -11.98 -5.15
CA LYS A 253 8.26 -13.24 -5.29
C LYS A 253 6.82 -13.05 -5.73
N ALA A 254 6.44 -13.65 -6.87
CA ALA A 254 5.06 -13.68 -7.33
C ALA A 254 4.78 -14.97 -8.11
N THR A 255 3.62 -15.59 -7.86
CA THR A 255 3.09 -16.68 -8.67
C THR A 255 1.82 -16.22 -9.36
N ILE A 256 1.78 -16.34 -10.69
CA ILE A 256 0.65 -15.91 -11.50
C ILE A 256 0.13 -17.12 -12.27
N THR A 257 -1.12 -17.51 -12.04
CA THR A 257 -1.80 -18.57 -12.77
C THR A 257 -2.82 -17.96 -13.71
N THR A 258 -2.58 -18.09 -15.02
CA THR A 258 -3.45 -17.47 -16.04
C THR A 258 -3.34 -18.17 -17.39
N ALA A 259 -4.47 -18.20 -18.12
CA ALA A 259 -4.49 -18.60 -19.53
C ALA A 259 -4.10 -17.44 -20.47
N ASN A 260 -4.05 -16.21 -19.97
CA ASN A 260 -3.82 -15.02 -20.76
C ASN A 260 -2.35 -14.58 -20.69
N SER A 261 -1.85 -14.07 -21.82
CA SER A 261 -0.52 -13.43 -21.85
C SER A 261 -0.57 -12.01 -21.31
N LEU A 262 -0.59 -11.87 -19.97
CA LEU A 262 -0.60 -10.58 -19.29
C LEU A 262 0.82 -10.18 -18.86
N PRO A 263 1.21 -8.90 -19.03
CA PRO A 263 2.48 -8.43 -18.51
C PRO A 263 2.48 -8.38 -16.99
N VAL A 264 3.64 -8.60 -16.39
CA VAL A 264 3.82 -8.50 -14.94
C VAL A 264 3.83 -7.02 -14.50
N CYS A 265 4.62 -6.20 -15.20
CA CYS A 265 4.73 -4.77 -14.93
C CYS A 265 4.51 -3.98 -16.23
N THR A 266 3.73 -2.93 -16.17
CA THR A 266 3.50 -2.01 -17.30
C THR A 266 3.89 -0.59 -16.91
N ARG A 267 4.65 0.06 -17.81
CA ARG A 267 5.14 1.43 -17.67
C ARG A 267 4.28 2.39 -18.48
N PHE A 268 4.00 3.53 -17.87
CA PHE A 268 3.24 4.64 -18.47
C PHE A 268 4.02 5.94 -18.36
N ASN A 269 3.71 6.90 -19.21
CA ASN A 269 3.92 8.32 -18.96
C ASN A 269 2.63 8.87 -18.35
N GLY A 270 2.70 9.29 -17.08
CA GLY A 270 1.61 9.98 -16.40
C GLY A 270 1.40 11.38 -16.96
N GLY A 271 0.22 11.94 -16.75
CA GLY A 271 -0.22 13.25 -17.24
C GLY A 271 -1.75 13.31 -17.30
N ALA A 272 -2.32 14.34 -17.89
CA ALA A 272 -3.77 14.45 -18.08
C ALA A 272 -4.37 13.23 -18.80
N THR A 273 -3.62 12.67 -19.74
CA THR A 273 -3.97 11.43 -20.47
C THR A 273 -2.79 10.48 -20.42
N PRO A 274 -2.73 9.58 -19.41
CA PRO A 274 -1.62 8.64 -19.27
C PRO A 274 -1.50 7.71 -20.47
N ARG A 275 -0.26 7.54 -20.96
CA ARG A 275 0.03 6.70 -22.14
C ARG A 275 0.97 5.55 -21.79
N LYS A 276 0.63 4.34 -22.21
CA LYS A 276 1.50 3.17 -22.10
C LYS A 276 2.75 3.37 -22.95
N ILE A 277 3.93 3.10 -22.37
CA ILE A 277 5.23 3.22 -23.04
C ILE A 277 6.01 1.91 -23.11
N GLY A 278 5.60 0.90 -22.36
CA GLY A 278 6.25 -0.41 -22.38
C GLY A 278 5.78 -1.34 -21.28
N ASN A 279 6.28 -2.57 -21.29
CA ASN A 279 6.00 -3.58 -20.30
C ASN A 279 7.25 -4.45 -20.03
N GLY A 280 7.14 -5.34 -19.05
CA GLY A 280 8.21 -6.24 -18.64
C GLY A 280 9.22 -5.62 -17.69
N ALA A 281 10.26 -6.37 -17.34
CA ALA A 281 11.34 -5.90 -16.48
C ALA A 281 12.08 -4.73 -17.15
N SER A 282 12.25 -3.64 -16.40
CA SER A 282 12.92 -2.42 -16.84
C SER A 282 13.33 -1.59 -15.61
N PRO A 283 14.39 -2.00 -14.92
CA PRO A 283 14.88 -1.24 -13.76
C PRO A 283 15.24 0.21 -14.14
N PRO A 284 15.08 1.18 -13.23
CA PRO A 284 14.60 1.01 -11.85
C PRO A 284 13.07 1.04 -11.70
N VAL A 285 12.30 1.19 -12.78
CA VAL A 285 10.83 1.32 -12.71
C VAL A 285 10.16 -0.03 -12.43
N CYS A 286 10.51 -1.06 -13.20
CA CYS A 286 9.98 -2.42 -13.08
C CYS A 286 11.15 -3.36 -12.75
N SER A 287 11.47 -3.51 -11.46
CA SER A 287 12.61 -4.30 -10.99
C SER A 287 12.17 -5.69 -10.57
N TYR A 288 12.47 -6.71 -11.38
CA TYR A 288 12.30 -8.12 -11.06
C TYR A 288 13.11 -9.01 -11.98
N SER A 289 13.48 -10.19 -11.53
CA SER A 289 14.12 -11.23 -12.32
C SER A 289 13.08 -12.27 -12.79
N LYS A 290 13.45 -13.10 -13.76
CA LYS A 290 12.62 -14.23 -14.16
C LYS A 290 12.41 -15.25 -13.03
N ALA A 291 13.38 -15.40 -12.13
CA ALA A 291 13.28 -16.29 -10.99
C ALA A 291 12.29 -15.76 -9.92
N ALA A 292 12.08 -14.46 -9.86
CA ALA A 292 11.17 -13.84 -8.90
C ALA A 292 9.68 -14.00 -9.28
N VAL A 293 9.39 -14.31 -10.56
CA VAL A 293 8.00 -14.38 -11.03
C VAL A 293 7.77 -15.70 -11.77
N THR A 294 6.92 -16.53 -11.20
CA THR A 294 6.48 -17.79 -11.82
C THR A 294 5.12 -17.57 -12.47
N VAL A 295 5.03 -17.83 -13.79
CA VAL A 295 3.76 -17.82 -14.52
C VAL A 295 3.38 -19.26 -14.86
N LYS A 296 2.17 -19.68 -14.48
CA LYS A 296 1.63 -21.02 -14.68
C LYS A 296 0.38 -20.96 -15.57
N SER A 297 0.16 -21.95 -16.39
CA SER A 297 -1.14 -22.18 -17.03
C SER A 297 -2.13 -22.76 -16.02
N PRO A 298 -3.44 -22.45 -16.10
CA PRO A 298 -4.44 -23.10 -15.28
C PRO A 298 -4.41 -24.62 -15.53
N VAL A 299 -4.54 -25.40 -14.46
CA VAL A 299 -4.73 -26.85 -14.61
C VAL A 299 -6.15 -27.05 -15.16
N THR A 300 -6.27 -27.58 -16.36
CA THR A 300 -7.54 -28.07 -16.90
C THR A 300 -7.93 -29.30 -16.09
N GLN A 301 -8.96 -29.19 -15.26
CA GLN A 301 -9.56 -30.41 -14.70
C GLN A 301 -10.22 -31.16 -15.86
N SER A 302 -9.64 -32.32 -16.19
CA SER A 302 -10.21 -33.30 -17.12
C SER A 302 -11.31 -34.09 -16.41
#